data_9c10c8f2cbc8d7d3057f603b34846b5f
#
_entry.id   9c10c8f2cbc8d7d3057f603b34846b5f
#
_cell.length_a   1.000
_cell.length_b   1.000
_cell.length_c   1.000
_cell.angle_alpha   90.00
_cell.angle_beta   90.00
_cell.angle_gamma   90.00
#
_symmetry.space_group_name_H-M   'P 1'
#
loop_
_entity.id
_entity.type
_entity.pdbx_description
1 polymer ?
#
loop_
_entity_poly.entity_id
_entity_poly.type
_entity_poly.pdbx_seq_one_letter_code
_entity_poly.pdbx_strand_id
1 'polypeptide(L)'
;MKKNYIALIAGLFLISSCETTGSGSGDAVPTNNYATGESSTANLQVYLQNEVGDRAYFDTDKHNINAAAAFILEAQANWLNSTPGFTIRLEGHCDERGTREYNLALGERRANSVKEFLVSLGVDAGRIETRSFGKERPAAEGSTSEAWAENRRVVTIIGE
;
A
#
# COMPACT_ATOMS: atom_id res chain seq x y z
N MET A 1 16.21 23.54 -43.84
CA MET A 1 16.50 22.72 -45.04
C MET A 1 17.29 21.48 -44.63
N LYS A 2 16.76 20.28 -44.82
CA LYS A 2 17.29 18.92 -44.95
C LYS A 2 16.21 17.96 -44.41
N LYS A 3 15.39 17.49 -45.18
CA LYS A 3 15.07 16.42 -46.14
C LYS A 3 15.21 15.01 -45.52
N ASN A 4 14.05 14.45 -45.29
CA ASN A 4 13.51 13.09 -45.38
C ASN A 4 14.46 11.96 -45.84
N TYR A 5 14.37 10.80 -45.15
CA TYR A 5 14.35 9.51 -45.85
C TYR A 5 13.44 8.52 -45.14
N ILE A 6 12.36 8.16 -45.81
CA ILE A 6 11.48 7.02 -45.56
C ILE A 6 12.16 5.81 -46.15
N ALA A 7 12.35 4.76 -45.42
CA ALA A 7 12.70 3.43 -45.93
C ALA A 7 11.61 2.45 -45.55
N LEU A 8 10.84 2.08 -46.54
CA LEU A 8 9.79 1.08 -46.58
C LEU A 8 10.46 -0.25 -46.85
N ILE A 9 10.42 -1.21 -45.90
CA ILE A 9 10.81 -2.61 -46.19
C ILE A 9 9.56 -3.45 -46.00
N ALA A 10 9.00 -3.88 -47.14
CA ALA A 10 7.99 -4.93 -47.25
C ALA A 10 8.70 -6.29 -47.19
N GLY A 11 8.46 -7.05 -46.14
CA GLY A 11 8.91 -8.43 -46.00
C GLY A 11 7.72 -9.38 -46.06
N LEU A 12 7.56 -10.03 -47.21
CA LEU A 12 6.60 -11.09 -47.52
C LEU A 12 7.08 -12.38 -46.86
N PHE A 13 6.35 -12.92 -45.87
CA PHE A 13 6.61 -14.27 -45.35
C PHE A 13 5.43 -15.19 -45.64
N LEU A 14 5.78 -16.24 -46.37
CA LEU A 14 4.91 -17.31 -46.85
C LEU A 14 4.41 -18.18 -45.69
N ILE A 15 3.13 -18.49 -45.74
CA ILE A 15 2.43 -19.41 -44.87
C ILE A 15 2.77 -20.85 -45.33
N SER A 16 3.38 -21.65 -44.46
CA SER A 16 3.46 -23.09 -44.63
C SER A 16 2.43 -23.75 -43.72
N SER A 17 1.39 -24.29 -44.33
CA SER A 17 0.37 -25.12 -43.73
C SER A 17 0.95 -26.52 -43.47
N CYS A 18 0.84 -27.03 -42.25
CA CYS A 18 0.93 -28.45 -41.94
C CYS A 18 -0.30 -28.83 -41.10
N GLU A 19 -1.26 -29.47 -41.79
CA GLU A 19 -2.33 -30.24 -41.16
C GLU A 19 -1.77 -31.54 -40.60
N THR A 20 -2.00 -31.78 -39.32
CA THR A 20 -1.95 -33.13 -38.73
C THR A 20 -3.23 -33.38 -37.94
N THR A 21 -4.05 -34.24 -38.48
CA THR A 21 -5.22 -34.85 -37.84
C THR A 21 -4.76 -35.74 -36.68
N GLY A 22 -5.26 -35.45 -35.46
CA GLY A 22 -5.10 -36.30 -34.29
C GLY A 22 -6.25 -36.05 -33.32
N SER A 23 -7.24 -36.94 -33.35
CA SER A 23 -8.38 -37.01 -32.43
C SER A 23 -7.89 -37.30 -31.02
N GLY A 24 -8.32 -36.49 -30.03
CA GLY A 24 -8.05 -36.71 -28.61
C GLY A 24 -8.79 -35.69 -27.76
N SER A 25 -9.94 -36.10 -27.26
CA SER A 25 -10.80 -35.46 -26.29
C SER A 25 -10.04 -34.98 -25.05
N GLY A 26 -10.30 -33.78 -24.60
CA GLY A 26 -9.86 -33.29 -23.29
C GLY A 26 -9.75 -31.78 -23.24
N ASP A 27 -10.90 -31.07 -23.22
CA ASP A 27 -10.94 -29.65 -22.87
C ASP A 27 -10.47 -29.46 -21.42
N ALA A 28 -9.17 -29.27 -21.24
CA ALA A 28 -8.64 -28.67 -20.03
C ALA A 28 -8.71 -27.14 -20.20
N VAL A 29 -9.82 -26.55 -19.81
CA VAL A 29 -9.90 -25.13 -19.48
C VAL A 29 -8.83 -24.88 -18.42
N PRO A 30 -7.88 -23.93 -18.61
CA PRO A 30 -7.01 -23.55 -17.53
C PRO A 30 -7.89 -22.89 -16.45
N THR A 31 -8.24 -23.68 -15.43
CA THR A 31 -8.78 -23.13 -14.19
C THR A 31 -7.68 -22.26 -13.60
N ASN A 32 -7.83 -20.94 -13.77
CA ASN A 32 -7.12 -19.98 -12.95
C ASN A 32 -7.51 -20.28 -11.50
N ASN A 33 -6.69 -21.10 -10.84
CA ASN A 33 -6.68 -21.21 -9.39
C ASN A 33 -6.26 -19.83 -8.87
N TYR A 34 -7.24 -18.97 -8.60
CA TYR A 34 -7.06 -17.86 -7.68
C TYR A 34 -6.79 -18.48 -6.32
N ALA A 35 -5.50 -18.63 -6.03
CA ALA A 35 -5.02 -19.10 -4.76
C ALA A 35 -5.57 -18.22 -3.64
N THR A 36 -6.16 -18.85 -2.65
CA THR A 36 -6.37 -18.50 -1.25
C THR A 36 -6.08 -17.03 -0.87
N GLY A 37 -7.01 -16.40 -0.17
CA GLY A 37 -7.01 -14.97 0.21
C GLY A 37 -5.71 -14.38 0.77
N GLU A 38 -4.83 -15.17 1.35
CA GLU A 38 -3.52 -14.73 1.86
C GLU A 38 -2.56 -14.23 0.77
N SER A 39 -2.54 -14.85 -0.40
CA SER A 39 -1.70 -14.39 -1.52
C SER A 39 -2.18 -13.05 -2.09
N SER A 40 -3.48 -12.77 -2.01
CA SER A 40 -4.07 -11.52 -2.49
C SER A 40 -3.73 -10.34 -1.56
N THR A 41 -3.88 -10.50 -0.24
CA THR A 41 -3.60 -9.45 0.76
C THR A 41 -2.12 -9.12 0.83
N ALA A 42 -1.22 -10.12 0.73
CA ALA A 42 0.22 -9.90 0.67
C ALA A 42 0.62 -9.06 -0.55
N ASN A 43 0.06 -9.33 -1.72
CA ASN A 43 0.33 -8.55 -2.93
C ASN A 43 -0.19 -7.10 -2.81
N LEU A 44 -1.37 -6.91 -2.21
CA LEU A 44 -1.91 -5.58 -1.93
C LEU A 44 -1.03 -4.80 -0.94
N GLN A 45 -0.49 -5.46 0.09
CA GLN A 45 0.43 -4.82 1.03
C GLN A 45 1.72 -4.38 0.36
N VAL A 46 2.30 -5.22 -0.50
CA VAL A 46 3.50 -4.89 -1.28
C VAL A 46 3.23 -3.71 -2.22
N TYR A 47 2.08 -3.68 -2.89
CA TYR A 47 1.69 -2.56 -3.75
C TYR A 47 1.52 -1.26 -2.93
N LEU A 48 0.83 -1.33 -1.79
CA LEU A 48 0.65 -0.18 -0.90
C LEU A 48 2.01 0.39 -0.45
N GLN A 49 2.97 -0.47 -0.10
CA GLN A 49 4.29 -0.05 0.36
C GLN A 49 5.13 0.61 -0.74
N ASN A 50 5.12 0.05 -1.95
CA ASN A 50 6.06 0.43 -3.00
C ASN A 50 5.52 1.53 -3.92
N GLU A 51 4.20 1.55 -4.19
CA GLU A 51 3.60 2.43 -5.20
C GLU A 51 2.79 3.57 -4.59
N VAL A 52 2.16 3.35 -3.44
CA VAL A 52 1.27 4.34 -2.81
C VAL A 52 1.94 5.05 -1.63
N GLY A 53 2.69 4.30 -0.84
CA GLY A 53 3.24 4.69 0.46
C GLY A 53 2.33 4.26 1.61
N ASP A 54 2.87 3.45 2.53
CA ASP A 54 2.13 2.86 3.66
C ASP A 54 2.27 3.65 4.97
N ARG A 55 3.06 4.74 5.00
CA ARG A 55 3.45 5.43 6.24
C ARG A 55 3.18 6.93 6.21
N ALA A 56 2.53 7.41 7.27
CA ALA A 56 2.37 8.84 7.56
C ALA A 56 3.23 9.21 8.78
N TYR A 57 4.08 10.23 8.66
CA TYR A 57 5.00 10.65 9.71
C TYR A 57 4.49 11.88 10.46
N PHE A 58 4.90 12.00 11.73
CA PHE A 58 4.43 13.01 12.66
C PHE A 58 5.58 13.79 13.31
N ASP A 59 5.31 15.04 13.63
CA ASP A 59 6.19 15.84 14.46
C ASP A 59 6.26 15.33 15.90
N THR A 60 7.29 15.78 16.62
CA THR A 60 7.45 15.45 18.04
C THR A 60 6.22 15.87 18.82
N ASP A 61 5.67 14.93 19.59
CA ASP A 61 4.53 15.14 20.50
C ASP A 61 3.23 15.62 19.80
N LYS A 62 3.14 15.47 18.48
CA LYS A 62 1.95 15.85 17.73
C LYS A 62 1.23 14.63 17.13
N HIS A 63 -0.08 14.80 16.93
CA HIS A 63 -0.96 13.84 16.25
C HIS A 63 -1.77 14.47 15.11
N ASN A 64 -1.62 15.78 14.87
CA ASN A 64 -2.25 16.46 13.72
C ASN A 64 -1.56 16.06 12.42
N ILE A 65 -2.36 15.91 11.36
CA ILE A 65 -1.87 15.62 10.00
C ILE A 65 -1.15 16.88 9.47
N ASN A 66 0.14 16.74 9.16
CA ASN A 66 0.91 17.78 8.47
C ASN A 66 0.80 17.60 6.95
N ALA A 67 1.31 18.56 6.17
CA ALA A 67 1.19 18.56 4.71
C ALA A 67 1.83 17.32 4.04
N ALA A 68 2.96 16.84 4.58
CA ALA A 68 3.61 15.64 4.04
C ALA A 68 2.79 14.38 4.30
N ALA A 69 2.23 14.23 5.52
CA ALA A 69 1.33 13.14 5.84
C ALA A 69 0.04 13.21 5.01
N ALA A 70 -0.55 14.41 4.83
CA ALA A 70 -1.75 14.60 4.03
C ALA A 70 -1.54 14.10 2.59
N PHE A 71 -0.42 14.44 1.96
CA PHE A 71 -0.11 14.01 0.58
C PHE A 71 -0.12 12.47 0.44
N ILE A 72 0.51 11.76 1.36
CA ILE A 72 0.53 10.28 1.35
C ILE A 72 -0.87 9.72 1.63
N LEU A 73 -1.60 10.29 2.59
CA LEU A 73 -2.94 9.82 2.95
C LEU A 73 -3.98 10.08 1.85
N GLU A 74 -3.84 11.14 1.06
CA GLU A 74 -4.66 11.38 -0.14
C GLU A 74 -4.43 10.29 -1.19
N ALA A 75 -3.16 9.90 -1.44
CA ALA A 75 -2.85 8.79 -2.34
C ALA A 75 -3.43 7.47 -1.82
N GLN A 76 -3.31 7.20 -0.51
CA GLN A 76 -3.92 6.02 0.11
C GLN A 76 -5.44 6.02 -0.02
N ALA A 77 -6.12 7.14 0.25
CA ALA A 77 -7.57 7.25 0.13
C ALA A 77 -8.04 6.98 -1.29
N ASN A 78 -7.38 7.56 -2.30
CA ASN A 78 -7.70 7.33 -3.71
C ASN A 78 -7.57 5.84 -4.08
N TRP A 79 -6.50 5.20 -3.64
CA TRP A 79 -6.29 3.79 -3.88
C TRP A 79 -7.30 2.90 -3.14
N LEU A 80 -7.58 3.17 -1.86
CA LEU A 80 -8.55 2.44 -1.04
C LEU A 80 -9.98 2.54 -1.59
N ASN A 81 -10.36 3.69 -2.11
CA ASN A 81 -11.67 3.92 -2.74
C ASN A 81 -11.80 3.18 -4.08
N SER A 82 -10.69 3.07 -4.84
CA SER A 82 -10.67 2.32 -6.11
C SER A 82 -10.52 0.81 -5.95
N THR A 83 -10.13 0.34 -4.76
CA THR A 83 -9.84 -1.08 -4.47
C THR A 83 -10.67 -1.54 -3.26
N PRO A 84 -11.95 -1.89 -3.44
CA PRO A 84 -12.79 -2.41 -2.36
C PRO A 84 -12.46 -3.87 -2.03
N GLY A 85 -13.02 -4.39 -0.94
CA GLY A 85 -13.03 -5.82 -0.64
C GLY A 85 -12.03 -6.29 0.42
N PHE A 86 -11.33 -5.37 1.10
CA PHE A 86 -10.48 -5.66 2.25
C PHE A 86 -10.59 -4.57 3.32
N THR A 87 -10.18 -4.90 4.52
CA THR A 87 -10.04 -3.95 5.63
C THR A 87 -8.61 -3.47 5.76
N ILE A 88 -8.39 -2.39 6.49
CA ILE A 88 -7.06 -1.92 6.87
C ILE A 88 -6.96 -1.73 8.38
N ARG A 89 -5.75 -1.87 8.89
CA ARG A 89 -5.42 -1.52 10.27
C ARG A 89 -4.37 -0.41 10.26
N LEU A 90 -4.66 0.65 11.01
CA LEU A 90 -3.76 1.78 11.22
C LEU A 90 -2.98 1.56 12.51
N GLU A 91 -1.69 1.33 12.41
CA GLU A 91 -0.80 1.08 13.53
C GLU A 91 -0.07 2.36 13.94
N GLY A 92 -0.39 2.88 15.13
CA GLY A 92 0.22 4.10 15.65
C GLY A 92 1.48 3.84 16.47
N HIS A 93 2.55 4.58 16.15
CA HIS A 93 3.87 4.43 16.76
C HIS A 93 4.43 5.76 17.23
N CYS A 94 5.33 5.68 18.20
CA CYS A 94 6.03 6.82 18.80
C CYS A 94 7.55 6.53 18.88
N ASP A 95 8.32 7.59 19.09
CA ASP A 95 9.73 7.44 19.46
C ASP A 95 9.87 6.97 20.93
N GLU A 96 11.09 6.65 21.34
CA GLU A 96 11.36 6.04 22.65
C GLU A 96 11.14 6.96 23.86
N ARG A 97 11.08 8.29 23.67
CA ARG A 97 11.00 9.28 24.73
C ARG A 97 9.63 9.29 25.41
N GLY A 98 9.60 9.53 26.71
CA GLY A 98 8.38 9.54 27.51
C GLY A 98 7.98 8.17 28.07
N THR A 99 6.89 8.14 28.85
CA THR A 99 6.40 6.91 29.48
C THR A 99 5.71 6.00 28.46
N ARG A 100 5.60 4.73 28.81
CA ARG A 100 4.92 3.72 27.98
C ARG A 100 3.44 4.08 27.78
N GLU A 101 2.77 4.45 28.85
CA GLU A 101 1.34 4.80 28.85
C GLU A 101 1.07 6.05 28.00
N TYR A 102 1.92 7.07 28.14
CA TYR A 102 1.82 8.27 27.32
C TYR A 102 1.95 7.97 25.83
N ASN A 103 2.97 7.20 25.46
CA ASN A 103 3.22 6.85 24.06
C ASN A 103 2.13 5.95 23.48
N LEU A 104 1.56 5.04 24.28
CA LEU A 104 0.42 4.24 23.84
C LEU A 104 -0.79 5.13 23.51
N ALA A 105 -1.09 6.10 24.38
CA ALA A 105 -2.16 7.06 24.12
C ALA A 105 -1.87 8.00 22.94
N LEU A 106 -0.60 8.44 22.77
CA LEU A 106 -0.21 9.29 21.64
C LEU A 106 -0.29 8.53 20.31
N GLY A 107 0.17 7.26 20.28
CA GLY A 107 0.05 6.39 19.09
C GLY A 107 -1.42 6.18 18.71
N GLU A 108 -2.30 5.98 19.67
CA GLU A 108 -3.75 5.86 19.43
C GLU A 108 -4.34 7.15 18.85
N ARG A 109 -4.00 8.32 19.39
CA ARG A 109 -4.45 9.61 18.83
C ARG A 109 -3.98 9.80 17.40
N ARG A 110 -2.74 9.41 17.08
CA ARG A 110 -2.21 9.46 15.68
C ARG A 110 -3.00 8.56 14.74
N ALA A 111 -3.22 7.29 15.13
CA ALA A 111 -3.99 6.35 14.32
C ALA A 111 -5.42 6.86 14.09
N ASN A 112 -6.07 7.42 15.11
CA ASN A 112 -7.41 7.99 14.99
C ASN A 112 -7.43 9.25 14.08
N SER A 113 -6.42 10.13 14.17
CA SER A 113 -6.32 11.28 13.26
C SER A 113 -6.18 10.85 11.79
N VAL A 114 -5.41 9.78 11.52
CA VAL A 114 -5.32 9.20 10.16
C VAL A 114 -6.66 8.61 9.73
N LYS A 115 -7.34 7.86 10.60
CA LYS A 115 -8.68 7.32 10.33
C LYS A 115 -9.66 8.42 9.96
N GLU A 116 -9.76 9.46 10.79
CA GLU A 116 -10.66 10.59 10.54
C GLU A 116 -10.35 11.27 9.20
N PHE A 117 -9.07 11.43 8.88
CA PHE A 117 -8.64 12.03 7.61
C PHE A 117 -9.02 11.15 6.40
N LEU A 118 -8.75 9.84 6.44
CA LEU A 118 -9.15 8.90 5.37
C LEU A 118 -10.67 8.85 5.19
N VAL A 119 -11.44 8.85 6.29
CA VAL A 119 -12.91 8.90 6.25
C VAL A 119 -13.40 10.19 5.62
N SER A 120 -12.79 11.34 5.92
CA SER A 120 -13.14 12.62 5.30
C SER A 120 -12.90 12.63 3.79
N LEU A 121 -12.02 11.77 3.28
CA LEU A 121 -11.74 11.54 1.86
C LEU A 121 -12.59 10.41 1.23
N GLY A 122 -13.60 9.92 1.96
CA GLY A 122 -14.59 8.96 1.45
C GLY A 122 -14.28 7.49 1.70
N VAL A 123 -13.21 7.14 2.44
CA VAL A 123 -12.97 5.74 2.83
C VAL A 123 -13.98 5.32 3.89
N ASP A 124 -14.62 4.15 3.70
CA ASP A 124 -15.60 3.63 4.66
C ASP A 124 -14.95 3.37 6.03
N ALA A 125 -15.51 4.00 7.07
CA ALA A 125 -15.05 3.86 8.45
C ALA A 125 -15.08 2.41 8.96
N GLY A 126 -16.01 1.59 8.44
CA GLY A 126 -16.13 0.17 8.76
C GLY A 126 -14.97 -0.68 8.24
N ARG A 127 -14.19 -0.17 7.28
CA ARG A 127 -12.99 -0.81 6.76
C ARG A 127 -11.72 -0.48 7.54
N ILE A 128 -11.78 0.42 8.54
CA ILE A 128 -10.59 0.97 9.20
C ILE A 128 -10.59 0.62 10.68
N GLU A 129 -9.63 -0.21 11.09
CA GLU A 129 -9.30 -0.45 12.49
C GLU A 129 -8.10 0.40 12.93
N THR A 130 -8.06 0.82 14.19
CA THR A 130 -6.92 1.51 14.79
C THR A 130 -6.29 0.65 15.88
N ARG A 131 -4.95 0.72 15.99
CA ARG A 131 -4.19 0.07 17.04
C ARG A 131 -2.93 0.86 17.36
N SER A 132 -2.66 1.07 18.63
CA SER A 132 -1.42 1.68 19.08
C SER A 132 -0.43 0.63 19.58
N PHE A 133 0.81 0.79 19.18
CA PHE A 133 1.97 0.09 19.75
C PHE A 133 2.85 1.04 20.57
N GLY A 134 2.51 2.33 20.65
CA GLY A 134 3.32 3.30 21.34
C GLY A 134 4.78 3.23 20.88
N LYS A 135 5.73 3.04 21.80
CA LYS A 135 7.17 2.93 21.52
C LYS A 135 7.69 1.48 21.45
N GLU A 136 6.81 0.47 21.53
CA GLU A 136 7.19 -0.94 21.67
C GLU A 136 7.69 -1.59 20.36
N ARG A 137 7.42 -0.95 19.20
CA ARG A 137 7.81 -1.46 17.87
C ARG A 137 8.52 -0.38 17.07
N PRO A 138 9.79 -0.08 17.38
CA PRO A 138 10.56 0.89 16.62
C PRO A 138 10.81 0.39 15.19
N ALA A 139 10.83 1.33 14.24
CA ALA A 139 11.28 1.07 12.86
C ALA A 139 12.79 1.27 12.73
N ALA A 140 13.32 2.24 13.48
CA ALA A 140 14.75 2.51 13.55
C ALA A 140 15.22 2.44 15.00
N GLU A 141 16.30 1.71 15.22
CA GLU A 141 16.96 1.62 16.52
C GLU A 141 17.88 2.83 16.76
N GLY A 142 18.04 3.20 18.02
CA GLY A 142 18.96 4.26 18.45
C GLY A 142 18.26 5.54 18.88
N SER A 143 19.04 6.37 19.61
CA SER A 143 18.60 7.60 20.25
C SER A 143 19.06 8.83 19.46
N THR A 144 18.81 8.84 18.15
CA THR A 144 19.12 9.96 17.25
C THR A 144 17.85 10.65 16.76
N SER A 145 17.97 11.90 16.31
CA SER A 145 16.85 12.66 15.75
C SER A 145 16.22 11.99 14.54
N GLU A 146 17.03 11.33 13.73
CA GLU A 146 16.64 10.59 12.53
C GLU A 146 15.83 9.34 12.92
N ALA A 147 16.37 8.52 13.84
CA ALA A 147 15.65 7.33 14.34
C ALA A 147 14.31 7.72 14.99
N TRP A 148 14.28 8.79 15.78
CA TRP A 148 13.04 9.29 16.37
C TRP A 148 12.04 9.74 15.31
N ALA A 149 12.50 10.41 14.24
CA ALA A 149 11.62 10.84 13.16
C ALA A 149 10.97 9.65 12.43
N GLU A 150 11.73 8.59 12.16
CA GLU A 150 11.22 7.36 11.56
C GLU A 150 10.25 6.59 12.48
N ASN A 151 10.45 6.69 13.80
CA ASN A 151 9.60 6.02 14.76
C ASN A 151 8.25 6.72 14.97
N ARG A 152 8.16 8.04 14.76
CA ARG A 152 6.92 8.81 14.88
C ARG A 152 6.05 8.65 13.62
N ARG A 153 5.35 7.53 13.51
CA ARG A 153 4.59 7.19 12.30
C ARG A 153 3.26 6.50 12.59
N VAL A 154 2.40 6.49 11.60
CA VAL A 154 1.29 5.54 11.47
C VAL A 154 1.55 4.69 10.24
N VAL A 155 1.38 3.38 10.38
CA VAL A 155 1.53 2.41 9.29
C VAL A 155 0.17 1.86 8.92
N THR A 156 -0.14 1.85 7.62
CA THR A 156 -1.34 1.23 7.08
C THR A 156 -1.04 -0.22 6.68
N ILE A 157 -1.72 -1.15 7.32
CA ILE A 157 -1.59 -2.60 7.09
C ILE A 157 -2.88 -3.10 6.48
N ILE A 158 -2.77 -3.91 5.42
CA ILE A 158 -3.92 -4.60 4.85
C ILE A 158 -4.38 -5.68 5.82
N GLY A 159 -5.66 -5.61 6.23
CA GLY A 159 -6.31 -6.62 7.06
C GLY A 159 -6.89 -7.76 6.22
N GLU A 160 -7.14 -8.86 6.87
CA GLU A 160 -7.87 -10.00 6.31
C GLU A 160 -9.36 -9.70 6.19
#